data_bc907356b6a5318f5e6c418aee2c1767
#
_entry.id   bc907356b6a5318f5e6c418aee2c1767
#
_cell.length_a   1.000
_cell.length_b   1.000
_cell.length_c   1.000
_cell.angle_alpha   90.00
_cell.angle_beta   90.00
_cell.angle_gamma   90.00
#
_symmetry.space_group_name_H-M   'P 1'
#
loop_
_entity.id
_entity.type
_entity.pdbx_description
1 polymer ?
#
loop_
_entity_poly.entity_id
_entity_poly.type
_entity_poly.pdbx_seq_one_letter_code
_entity_poly.pdbx_strand_id
1 'polypeptide(L)'
;MNASGRASHLCPLFRAFNDGNLGYGIDDGIVKFTTAGLDANKIIVGGAFYGKAYTVKGTGNYESKYPALGAPAELNSLQYASGTVTYKYISKNILIDSSYKRYFDNEAKVPYLYSASKKIFITYEDVESLQLKTEYAYENGMGIMFWEYGYDDNNILTDAICDKMAELKNKK
;
A
#
# COMPACT_ATOMS: atom_id res chain seq x y z
N MET A 1 6.28 3.06 -11.00
CA MET A 1 6.25 4.53 -11.22
C MET A 1 4.83 4.89 -11.65
N ASN A 2 4.09 5.63 -10.81
CA ASN A 2 2.77 6.12 -11.20
C ASN A 2 2.92 7.31 -12.14
N ALA A 3 2.97 7.04 -13.42
CA ALA A 3 3.02 8.06 -14.47
C ALA A 3 1.65 8.69 -14.77
N SER A 4 0.62 8.37 -13.97
CA SER A 4 -0.76 8.70 -14.34
C SER A 4 -1.21 10.11 -13.96
N GLY A 5 -0.42 10.89 -13.21
CA GLY A 5 -0.88 12.20 -12.73
C GLY A 5 -2.13 12.11 -11.83
N ARG A 6 -2.30 11.00 -11.13
CA ARG A 6 -3.44 10.73 -10.25
C ARG A 6 -3.01 10.19 -8.90
N ALA A 7 -3.80 10.46 -7.86
CA ALA A 7 -3.68 9.83 -6.55
C ALA A 7 -4.09 8.37 -6.67
N SER A 8 -3.12 7.46 -6.53
CA SER A 8 -3.34 6.02 -6.71
C SER A 8 -2.57 5.20 -5.69
N HIS A 9 -2.99 3.94 -5.52
CA HIS A 9 -2.30 3.01 -4.64
C HIS A 9 -0.87 2.71 -5.13
N LEU A 10 0.06 2.55 -4.19
CA LEU A 10 1.45 2.20 -4.48
C LEU A 10 1.61 0.70 -4.71
N CYS A 11 1.00 -0.10 -3.83
CA CYS A 11 1.24 -1.54 -3.74
C CYS A 11 -0.04 -2.30 -3.35
N PRO A 12 -1.14 -2.21 -4.14
CA PRO A 12 -2.38 -2.90 -3.83
C PRO A 12 -2.23 -4.40 -4.00
N LEU A 13 -2.84 -5.19 -3.10
CA LEU A 13 -2.83 -6.66 -3.22
C LEU A 13 -3.65 -7.09 -4.43
N PHE A 14 -4.86 -6.59 -4.53
CA PHE A 14 -5.74 -6.84 -5.66
C PHE A 14 -5.95 -5.58 -6.51
N ARG A 15 -6.52 -5.77 -7.68
CA ARG A 15 -6.81 -4.68 -8.61
C ARG A 15 -7.73 -3.64 -7.99
N ALA A 16 -7.27 -2.40 -7.95
CA ALA A 16 -8.08 -1.25 -7.58
C ALA A 16 -8.76 -0.69 -8.82
N PHE A 17 -10.04 -0.98 -9.03
CA PHE A 17 -10.79 -0.48 -10.19
C PHE A 17 -10.95 1.05 -10.20
N ASN A 18 -10.70 1.68 -9.06
CA ASN A 18 -11.13 3.05 -8.79
C ASN A 18 -9.99 4.05 -8.65
N ASP A 19 -8.73 3.62 -8.67
CA ASP A 19 -7.60 4.51 -8.43
C ASP A 19 -7.11 5.28 -9.68
N GLY A 20 -7.72 5.05 -10.83
CA GLY A 20 -7.29 5.67 -12.08
C GLY A 20 -5.93 5.17 -12.61
N ASN A 21 -5.32 4.27 -11.91
CA ASN A 21 -4.16 3.51 -12.36
C ASN A 21 -4.68 2.25 -13.03
N LEU A 22 -4.35 1.93 -14.23
CA LEU A 22 -4.85 0.82 -15.07
C LEU A 22 -5.03 -0.54 -14.36
N GLY A 23 -5.25 -0.50 -13.04
CA GLY A 23 -5.77 -1.54 -12.20
C GLY A 23 -4.88 -2.77 -12.09
N TYR A 24 -3.59 -2.62 -11.85
CA TYR A 24 -2.72 -3.75 -11.55
C TYR A 24 -2.48 -3.88 -10.05
N GLY A 25 -2.88 -5.02 -9.47
CA GLY A 25 -2.48 -5.46 -8.14
C GLY A 25 -1.28 -6.43 -8.18
N ILE A 26 -0.79 -6.79 -7.02
CA ILE A 26 0.24 -7.85 -6.86
C ILE A 26 -0.28 -9.17 -7.44
N ASP A 27 -1.54 -9.52 -7.16
CA ASP A 27 -2.22 -10.72 -7.66
C ASP A 27 -2.20 -10.81 -9.19
N ASP A 28 -2.49 -9.71 -9.90
CA ASP A 28 -2.42 -9.69 -11.37
C ASP A 28 -1.02 -10.05 -11.91
N GLY A 29 0.03 -9.60 -11.23
CA GLY A 29 1.41 -9.93 -11.57
C GLY A 29 1.70 -11.41 -11.32
N ILE A 30 1.27 -11.92 -10.17
CA ILE A 30 1.45 -13.32 -9.79
C ILE A 30 0.75 -14.24 -10.78
N VAL A 31 -0.51 -13.98 -11.11
CA VAL A 31 -1.28 -14.74 -12.11
C VAL A 31 -0.56 -14.79 -13.46
N LYS A 32 0.00 -13.67 -13.92
CA LYS A 32 0.77 -13.63 -15.18
C LYS A 32 2.01 -14.53 -15.13
N PHE A 33 2.78 -14.46 -14.05
CA PHE A 33 4.00 -15.24 -13.91
C PHE A 33 3.70 -16.75 -13.78
N THR A 34 2.71 -17.13 -12.98
CA THR A 34 2.33 -18.54 -12.80
C THR A 34 1.70 -19.13 -14.06
N THR A 35 0.88 -18.36 -14.77
CA THR A 35 0.36 -18.77 -16.09
C THR A 35 1.48 -18.97 -17.12
N ALA A 36 2.57 -18.20 -17.02
CA ALA A 36 3.75 -18.37 -17.86
C ALA A 36 4.66 -19.55 -17.41
N GLY A 37 4.28 -20.29 -16.38
CA GLY A 37 4.99 -21.50 -15.93
C GLY A 37 5.97 -21.28 -14.78
N LEU A 38 5.97 -20.11 -14.12
CA LEU A 38 6.78 -19.89 -12.93
C LEU A 38 6.12 -20.56 -11.73
N ASP A 39 6.86 -21.41 -11.01
CA ASP A 39 6.38 -22.03 -9.77
C ASP A 39 6.13 -20.97 -8.70
N ALA A 40 4.99 -21.05 -8.02
CA ALA A 40 4.61 -20.09 -6.97
C ALA A 40 5.66 -20.00 -5.84
N ASN A 41 6.30 -21.12 -5.49
CA ASN A 41 7.34 -21.17 -4.45
C ASN A 41 8.63 -20.38 -4.79
N LYS A 42 8.76 -19.91 -6.02
CA LYS A 42 9.85 -19.01 -6.47
C LYS A 42 9.45 -17.54 -6.45
N ILE A 43 8.20 -17.24 -6.10
CA ILE A 43 7.68 -15.87 -6.01
C ILE A 43 7.84 -15.38 -4.58
N ILE A 44 8.27 -14.13 -4.44
CA ILE A 44 8.37 -13.43 -3.17
C ILE A 44 7.54 -12.16 -3.27
N VAL A 45 6.47 -12.07 -2.47
CA VAL A 45 5.60 -10.89 -2.39
C VAL A 45 6.31 -9.78 -1.63
N GLY A 46 6.30 -8.56 -2.15
CA GLY A 46 6.94 -7.39 -1.53
C GLY A 46 5.99 -6.55 -0.71
N GLY A 47 6.37 -6.21 0.52
CA GLY A 47 5.75 -5.18 1.36
C GLY A 47 6.57 -3.88 1.29
N ALA A 48 5.90 -2.73 1.15
CA ALA A 48 6.55 -1.44 1.12
C ALA A 48 6.50 -0.76 2.49
N PHE A 49 7.66 -0.57 3.14
CA PHE A 49 7.73 0.18 4.38
C PHE A 49 7.83 1.69 4.14
N TYR A 50 7.26 2.13 3.03
CA TYR A 50 7.16 3.51 2.61
C TYR A 50 5.88 3.75 1.82
N GLY A 51 5.53 5.01 1.67
CA GLY A 51 4.41 5.46 0.87
C GLY A 51 4.81 6.47 -0.20
N LYS A 52 3.80 6.95 -0.92
CA LYS A 52 3.89 8.07 -1.85
C LYS A 52 2.87 9.14 -1.47
N ALA A 53 3.34 10.37 -1.39
CA ALA A 53 2.51 11.54 -1.12
C ALA A 53 2.16 12.27 -2.43
N TYR A 54 0.92 12.73 -2.52
CA TYR A 54 0.39 13.48 -3.66
C TYR A 54 -0.36 14.72 -3.19
N THR A 55 -0.22 15.82 -3.94
CA THR A 55 -1.12 16.98 -3.85
C THR A 55 -2.29 16.75 -4.80
N VAL A 56 -3.49 16.68 -4.25
CA VAL A 56 -4.73 16.46 -5.01
C VAL A 56 -5.18 17.75 -5.65
N LYS A 57 -5.50 17.72 -6.96
CA LYS A 57 -5.88 18.89 -7.78
C LYS A 57 -7.37 18.94 -8.13
N GLY A 58 -8.13 17.91 -7.81
CA GLY A 58 -9.55 17.80 -8.15
C GLY A 58 -10.25 16.73 -7.33
N THR A 59 -11.39 16.26 -7.80
CA THR A 59 -12.17 15.18 -7.20
C THR A 59 -11.88 13.85 -7.88
N GLY A 60 -11.91 12.75 -7.12
CA GLY A 60 -11.85 11.38 -7.64
C GLY A 60 -13.21 10.91 -8.14
N ASN A 61 -13.21 9.82 -8.91
CA ASN A 61 -14.46 9.25 -9.43
C ASN A 61 -15.32 8.58 -8.34
N TYR A 62 -14.78 8.35 -7.15
CA TYR A 62 -15.41 7.57 -6.07
C TYR A 62 -15.36 8.31 -4.73
N GLU A 63 -15.51 9.66 -4.76
CA GLU A 63 -15.42 10.54 -3.59
C GLU A 63 -16.29 10.11 -2.40
N SER A 64 -17.46 9.49 -2.65
CA SER A 64 -18.35 9.04 -1.58
C SER A 64 -17.81 7.86 -0.78
N LYS A 65 -17.04 6.96 -1.40
CA LYS A 65 -16.52 5.73 -0.78
C LYS A 65 -15.02 5.86 -0.47
N TYR A 66 -14.26 6.40 -1.42
CA TYR A 66 -12.80 6.54 -1.36
C TYR A 66 -12.38 7.96 -1.73
N PRO A 67 -12.50 8.93 -0.80
CA PRO A 67 -12.18 10.33 -1.07
C PRO A 67 -10.77 10.51 -1.64
N ALA A 68 -10.67 11.33 -2.69
CA ALA A 68 -9.46 11.66 -3.44
C ALA A 68 -8.81 10.50 -4.22
N LEU A 69 -9.21 9.24 -4.03
CA LEU A 69 -8.66 8.14 -4.81
C LEU A 69 -9.04 8.30 -6.29
N GLY A 70 -8.04 8.18 -7.18
CA GLY A 70 -8.20 8.40 -8.61
C GLY A 70 -8.28 9.89 -9.03
N ALA A 71 -8.25 10.83 -8.11
CA ALA A 71 -8.26 12.26 -8.41
C ALA A 71 -7.00 12.70 -9.17
N PRO A 72 -7.08 13.72 -10.05
CA PRO A 72 -5.89 14.36 -10.61
C PRO A 72 -4.96 14.83 -9.50
N ALA A 73 -3.70 14.49 -9.57
CA ALA A 73 -2.73 14.78 -8.52
C ALA A 73 -1.30 14.84 -9.06
N GLU A 74 -0.43 15.52 -8.33
CA GLU A 74 1.01 15.57 -8.57
C GLU A 74 1.76 15.08 -7.34
N LEU A 75 3.00 14.60 -7.51
CA LEU A 75 3.83 14.20 -6.39
C LEU A 75 4.02 15.38 -5.40
N ASN A 76 3.92 15.06 -4.11
CA ASN A 76 4.13 16.01 -3.03
C ASN A 76 5.45 15.71 -2.31
N SER A 77 6.31 16.71 -2.18
CA SER A 77 7.62 16.61 -1.51
C SER A 77 7.50 16.66 0.02
N LEU A 78 6.54 15.94 0.61
CA LEU A 78 6.26 15.98 2.05
C LEU A 78 7.49 15.62 2.90
N GLN A 79 8.24 14.59 2.50
CA GLN A 79 9.50 14.20 3.13
C GLN A 79 10.66 14.22 2.13
N TYR A 80 10.48 13.61 0.96
CA TYR A 80 11.49 13.58 -0.11
C TYR A 80 10.94 14.13 -1.41
N ALA A 81 11.82 14.73 -2.22
CA ALA A 81 11.46 15.30 -3.52
C ALA A 81 10.80 14.29 -4.49
N SER A 82 11.10 13.01 -4.32
CA SER A 82 10.49 11.90 -5.07
C SER A 82 9.05 11.59 -4.67
N GLY A 83 8.46 12.33 -3.74
CA GLY A 83 7.18 12.03 -3.12
C GLY A 83 7.20 10.82 -2.17
N THR A 84 8.37 10.21 -1.95
CA THR A 84 8.50 9.08 -1.01
C THR A 84 8.34 9.58 0.42
N VAL A 85 7.63 8.78 1.22
CA VAL A 85 7.40 9.03 2.65
C VAL A 85 7.63 7.71 3.39
N THR A 86 8.61 7.66 4.29
CA THR A 86 8.90 6.44 5.07
C THR A 86 7.77 6.14 6.05
N TYR A 87 7.54 4.87 6.40
CA TYR A 87 6.55 4.51 7.42
C TYR A 87 6.86 5.20 8.75
N LYS A 88 8.12 5.27 9.13
CA LYS A 88 8.58 5.99 10.33
C LYS A 88 8.16 7.46 10.34
N TYR A 89 8.22 8.14 9.18
CA TYR A 89 7.73 9.52 9.08
C TYR A 89 6.20 9.58 9.18
N ILE A 90 5.51 8.64 8.51
CA ILE A 90 4.05 8.53 8.55
C ILE A 90 3.58 8.31 10.00
N SER A 91 4.17 7.35 10.71
CA SER A 91 3.85 7.04 12.10
C SER A 91 4.02 8.24 13.02
N LYS A 92 5.15 8.94 12.93
CA LYS A 92 5.52 10.00 13.86
C LYS A 92 4.92 11.37 13.57
N ASN A 93 4.50 11.62 12.33
CA ASN A 93 4.08 12.98 11.92
C ASN A 93 2.69 13.02 11.30
N ILE A 94 2.25 11.95 10.64
CA ILE A 94 1.01 11.97 9.87
C ILE A 94 -0.13 11.30 10.64
N LEU A 95 0.10 10.12 11.22
CA LEU A 95 -0.94 9.40 11.98
C LEU A 95 -1.36 10.12 13.26
N ILE A 96 -0.51 11.01 13.80
CA ILE A 96 -0.84 11.84 14.97
C ILE A 96 -1.52 13.16 14.59
N ASP A 97 -1.54 13.55 13.32
CA ASP A 97 -2.17 14.76 12.82
C ASP A 97 -3.64 14.50 12.48
N SER A 98 -4.55 15.01 13.29
CA SER A 98 -6.00 14.82 13.17
C SER A 98 -6.60 15.35 11.85
N SER A 99 -5.85 16.12 11.07
CA SER A 99 -6.29 16.56 9.74
C SER A 99 -6.26 15.43 8.70
N TYR A 100 -5.52 14.35 8.96
CA TYR A 100 -5.50 13.17 8.11
C TYR A 100 -6.47 12.11 8.62
N LYS A 101 -7.21 11.50 7.69
CA LYS A 101 -8.06 10.33 7.96
C LYS A 101 -7.51 9.12 7.24
N ARG A 102 -7.50 7.98 7.92
CA ARG A 102 -7.20 6.70 7.33
C ARG A 102 -8.45 6.18 6.60
N TYR A 103 -8.26 5.74 5.39
CA TYR A 103 -9.23 4.99 4.59
C TYR A 103 -8.60 3.65 4.23
N PHE A 104 -9.45 2.63 4.07
CA PHE A 104 -9.01 1.31 3.64
C PHE A 104 -9.80 0.90 2.40
N ASP A 105 -9.10 0.60 1.31
CA ASP A 105 -9.73 0.07 0.09
C ASP A 105 -9.92 -1.44 0.27
N ASN A 106 -11.17 -1.84 0.54
CA ASN A 106 -11.52 -3.25 0.78
C ASN A 106 -11.40 -4.12 -0.47
N GLU A 107 -11.39 -3.55 -1.66
CA GLU A 107 -11.21 -4.26 -2.92
C GLU A 107 -9.70 -4.50 -3.16
N ALA A 108 -8.91 -3.45 -3.06
CA ALA A 108 -7.47 -3.48 -3.26
C ALA A 108 -6.66 -4.00 -2.06
N LYS A 109 -7.29 -4.11 -0.88
CA LYS A 109 -6.66 -4.54 0.40
C LYS A 109 -5.47 -3.69 0.81
N VAL A 110 -5.62 -2.37 0.69
CA VAL A 110 -4.55 -1.42 0.99
C VAL A 110 -5.10 -0.13 1.60
N PRO A 111 -4.40 0.47 2.61
CA PRO A 111 -4.78 1.74 3.20
C PRO A 111 -4.26 2.93 2.40
N TYR A 112 -4.86 4.08 2.68
CA TYR A 112 -4.31 5.38 2.37
C TYR A 112 -4.73 6.42 3.41
N LEU A 113 -4.00 7.52 3.48
CA LEU A 113 -4.32 8.68 4.29
C LEU A 113 -4.73 9.83 3.38
N TYR A 114 -5.75 10.58 3.79
CA TYR A 114 -6.15 11.79 3.09
C TYR A 114 -6.49 12.91 4.06
N SER A 115 -5.93 14.09 3.77
CA SER A 115 -6.29 15.35 4.43
C SER A 115 -7.00 16.26 3.43
N ALA A 116 -8.31 16.47 3.62
CA ALA A 116 -9.10 17.33 2.74
C ALA A 116 -8.69 18.79 2.88
N SER A 117 -8.31 19.25 4.09
CA SER A 117 -7.86 20.62 4.33
C SER A 117 -6.51 20.93 3.68
N LYS A 118 -5.59 19.96 3.67
CA LYS A 118 -4.26 20.08 3.05
C LYS A 118 -4.24 19.65 1.60
N LYS A 119 -5.28 18.94 1.14
CA LYS A 119 -5.35 18.29 -0.17
C LYS A 119 -4.18 17.33 -0.40
N ILE A 120 -3.76 16.61 0.63
CA ILE A 120 -2.66 15.65 0.56
C ILE A 120 -3.21 14.23 0.72
N PHE A 121 -2.91 13.39 -0.27
CA PHE A 121 -3.16 11.96 -0.30
C PHE A 121 -1.84 11.21 -0.12
N ILE A 122 -1.81 10.21 0.77
CA ILE A 122 -0.64 9.36 1.00
C ILE A 122 -1.05 7.90 0.89
N THR A 123 -0.58 7.21 -0.13
CA THR A 123 -0.69 5.76 -0.21
C THR A 123 0.47 5.13 0.56
N TYR A 124 0.20 4.07 1.34
CA TYR A 124 1.21 3.43 2.18
C TYR A 124 0.75 2.00 2.55
N GLU A 125 1.57 1.29 3.30
CA GLU A 125 1.22 0.02 3.94
C GLU A 125 1.08 0.23 5.44
N ASP A 126 0.19 -0.54 6.07
CA ASP A 126 0.08 -0.63 7.52
C ASP A 126 0.01 -2.09 8.00
N VAL A 127 -0.21 -2.27 9.28
CA VAL A 127 -0.31 -3.60 9.90
C VAL A 127 -1.36 -4.47 9.21
N GLU A 128 -2.55 -3.91 8.92
CA GLU A 128 -3.66 -4.64 8.32
C GLU A 128 -3.31 -5.11 6.89
N SER A 129 -2.81 -4.22 6.05
CA SER A 129 -2.46 -4.58 4.66
C SER A 129 -1.30 -5.56 4.57
N LEU A 130 -0.30 -5.45 5.45
CA LEU A 130 0.83 -6.38 5.47
C LEU A 130 0.44 -7.76 6.01
N GLN A 131 -0.44 -7.83 7.00
CA GLN A 131 -0.99 -9.11 7.46
C GLN A 131 -1.77 -9.82 6.35
N LEU A 132 -2.62 -9.10 5.60
CA LEU A 132 -3.34 -9.65 4.45
C LEU A 132 -2.39 -10.13 3.34
N LYS A 133 -1.34 -9.40 3.04
CA LYS A 133 -0.32 -9.82 2.08
C LYS A 133 0.48 -11.04 2.55
N THR A 134 0.78 -11.10 3.84
CA THR A 134 1.47 -12.24 4.45
C THR A 134 0.62 -13.50 4.35
N GLU A 135 -0.67 -13.40 4.69
CA GLU A 135 -1.63 -14.49 4.57
C GLU A 135 -1.76 -14.97 3.12
N TYR A 136 -1.97 -14.03 2.19
CA TYR A 136 -2.03 -14.34 0.76
C TYR A 136 -0.78 -15.07 0.26
N ALA A 137 0.41 -14.57 0.60
CA ALA A 137 1.67 -15.20 0.20
C ALA A 137 1.79 -16.63 0.78
N TYR A 138 1.50 -16.80 2.06
CA TYR A 138 1.58 -18.09 2.75
C TYR A 138 0.61 -19.13 2.16
N GLU A 139 -0.66 -18.75 1.96
CA GLU A 139 -1.69 -19.63 1.43
C GLU A 139 -1.40 -20.10 0.00
N ASN A 140 -0.70 -19.28 -0.77
CA ASN A 140 -0.30 -19.60 -2.15
C ASN A 140 1.13 -20.20 -2.26
N GLY A 141 1.77 -20.56 -1.13
CA GLY A 141 3.09 -21.19 -1.13
C GLY A 141 4.24 -20.28 -1.54
N MET A 142 4.06 -18.95 -1.39
CA MET A 142 5.02 -17.92 -1.75
C MET A 142 5.81 -17.43 -0.55
N GLY A 143 6.93 -16.73 -0.78
CA GLY A 143 7.63 -15.95 0.23
C GLY A 143 7.07 -14.55 0.40
N ILE A 144 7.46 -13.89 1.51
CA ILE A 144 7.22 -12.47 1.71
C ILE A 144 8.53 -11.75 2.06
N MET A 145 8.72 -10.54 1.55
CA MET A 145 9.83 -9.66 1.86
C MET A 145 9.31 -8.23 2.04
N PHE A 146 10.15 -7.36 2.52
CA PHE A 146 9.81 -5.92 2.64
C PHE A 146 11.01 -5.03 2.30
N TRP A 147 10.72 -3.82 1.87
CA TRP A 147 11.69 -2.77 1.62
C TRP A 147 11.23 -1.47 2.26
N GLU A 148 12.01 -0.85 3.19
CA GLU A 148 13.18 -1.44 3.81
C GLU A 148 13.06 -1.35 5.34
N TYR A 149 13.79 -2.19 6.05
CA TYR A 149 13.77 -2.27 7.51
C TYR A 149 14.03 -0.92 8.21
N GLY A 150 14.98 -0.11 7.70
CA GLY A 150 15.29 1.22 8.25
C GLY A 150 14.15 2.24 8.16
N TYR A 151 13.09 1.96 7.38
CA TYR A 151 11.92 2.80 7.25
C TYR A 151 10.79 2.44 8.21
N ASP A 152 10.92 1.33 8.93
CA ASP A 152 9.98 0.91 9.99
C ASP A 152 10.09 1.81 11.22
N ASP A 153 9.08 1.81 12.06
CA ASP A 153 9.06 2.49 13.35
C ASP A 153 8.83 1.47 14.47
N ASN A 154 9.87 1.25 15.29
CA ASN A 154 9.83 0.31 16.41
C ASN A 154 9.36 -1.11 16.04
N ASN A 155 9.72 -1.60 14.85
CA ASN A 155 9.35 -2.91 14.29
C ASN A 155 7.83 -3.11 14.07
N ILE A 156 7.00 -2.07 14.06
CA ILE A 156 5.53 -2.20 13.93
C ILE A 156 5.16 -3.02 12.69
N LEU A 157 5.73 -2.72 11.54
CA LEU A 157 5.44 -3.43 10.28
C LEU A 157 6.16 -4.78 10.19
N THR A 158 7.37 -4.86 10.72
CA THR A 158 8.15 -6.10 10.78
C THR A 158 7.44 -7.13 11.64
N ASP A 159 7.00 -6.73 12.85
CA ASP A 159 6.28 -7.60 13.77
C ASP A 159 4.94 -8.04 13.17
N ALA A 160 4.22 -7.16 12.47
CA ALA A 160 2.97 -7.52 11.80
C ALA A 160 3.15 -8.69 10.80
N ILE A 161 4.24 -8.71 10.03
CA ILE A 161 4.57 -9.81 9.12
C ILE A 161 4.99 -11.06 9.89
N CYS A 162 5.88 -10.92 10.88
CA CYS A 162 6.42 -12.04 11.65
C CYS A 162 5.33 -12.76 12.47
N ASP A 163 4.50 -11.99 13.18
CA ASP A 163 3.42 -12.52 14.01
C ASP A 163 2.36 -13.23 13.16
N LYS A 164 1.97 -12.61 12.01
CA LYS A 164 1.02 -13.24 11.10
C LYS A 164 1.58 -14.55 10.51
N MET A 165 2.85 -14.57 10.15
CA MET A 165 3.50 -15.78 9.67
C MET A 165 3.56 -16.88 10.74
N ALA A 166 3.83 -16.52 12.00
CA ALA A 166 3.83 -17.46 13.11
C ALA A 166 2.42 -18.00 13.39
N GLU A 167 1.39 -17.14 13.38
CA GLU A 167 -0.02 -17.53 13.50
C GLU A 167 -0.40 -18.58 12.45
N LEU A 168 -0.08 -18.33 11.17
CA LEU A 168 -0.43 -19.20 10.05
C LEU A 168 0.28 -20.57 10.13
N LYS A 169 1.54 -20.60 10.58
CA LYS A 169 2.28 -21.86 10.78
C LYS A 169 1.71 -22.70 11.91
N ASN A 170 1.19 -22.07 12.96
CA ASN A 170 0.63 -22.77 14.12
C ASN A 170 -0.79 -23.31 13.89
N LYS A 171 -1.48 -22.89 12.82
CA LYS A 171 -2.82 -23.38 12.42
C LYS A 171 -2.77 -24.66 11.58
N LYS A 172 -1.60 -25.11 11.17
CA LYS A 172 -1.39 -26.39 10.47
C LYS A 172 -1.01 -27.51 11.43
#